data_35b2f2e711e38e41b002a50570b73b01
#
_entry.id   35b2f2e711e38e41b002a50570b73b01
#
_cell.length_a   1.000
_cell.length_b   1.000
_cell.length_c   1.000
_cell.angle_alpha   90.00
_cell.angle_beta   90.00
_cell.angle_gamma   90.00
#
_symmetry.space_group_name_H-M   'P 1'
#
loop_
_entity.id
_entity.type
_entity.pdbx_description
1 polymer ?
#
loop_
_entity_poly.entity_id
_entity_poly.type
_entity_poly.pdbx_seq_one_letter_code
_entity_poly.pdbx_strand_id
1 'polypeptide(L)'
;MIQIGKIFAGRYKIIQQIGRGGMADVYLARDLILDGEEVAVKVLRTNYQTDPIAVARFQREAKAMAELDHPNIVRITDIGEEEGQQYLAMEYVAGLDLKRYIKENAPLSNEEAVRLMGQILLAMRLAHTRGIIHRDLKPQNVLLTPDGTAKVSDFGIAVAFAETSLTQTNSMLGSVHYLSPEQARGSKATVQSDIYAMGIIFYEMLTGHIPYDGDSAVTIALQHFQKPLPSIREENKNVPQALENVVIKATAKKLTDRYKSVAEMYVDLSSCLSYERRNEKKLIFEDQSKADTKTLPKVSPTPKTAPVPISEVRSEISSVDPNRPLSDQQTMAPSKKPRRRLRARYKVLFVAIALVLAAFTFLLYMSPANKTVPDVSGKTIAEARAVIEGQDLQVGEEKEEYSDSVAEGYVIRTNPNAGAQKKEQSRIDLIVSKGPNSFEMPNYVGETRAKAEEDLKNTYKVSSKMITIEEVETFDYAAGTVLEQTPAPGEQYSLNSKTKIVLKVAKETTSIEMPNYVGSTYDFARSNLIEIYGIKEANIELRKTEHLPDGVSVSAGQIVSQTPEVSSTVDINRTRIVLTVYEPKVTASSSTKSSSSSDTSSSSSAERSDTESSSSSATGGDS
;
A
#
# COMPACT_ATOMS: atom_id res chain seq x y z
N MET A 1 5.34 36.77 -9.96
CA MET A 1 3.87 36.55 -10.06
C MET A 1 3.48 36.53 -11.53
N ILE A 2 2.86 35.46 -12.01
CA ILE A 2 2.47 35.31 -13.41
C ILE A 2 1.43 36.39 -13.78
N GLN A 3 1.65 37.07 -14.90
CA GLN A 3 0.78 38.13 -15.39
C GLN A 3 0.01 37.68 -16.63
N ILE A 4 -1.30 37.91 -16.64
CA ILE A 4 -2.14 37.66 -17.81
C ILE A 4 -1.68 38.52 -18.99
N GLY A 5 -1.62 37.93 -20.18
CA GLY A 5 -1.15 38.57 -21.41
C GLY A 5 0.37 38.51 -21.63
N LYS A 6 1.16 38.12 -20.63
CA LYS A 6 2.62 37.95 -20.74
C LYS A 6 3.00 36.54 -21.19
N ILE A 7 4.21 36.42 -21.74
CA ILE A 7 4.82 35.14 -22.08
C ILE A 7 5.56 34.64 -20.83
N PHE A 8 5.26 33.42 -20.42
CA PHE A 8 5.88 32.68 -19.34
C PHE A 8 6.79 31.60 -19.90
N ALA A 9 7.96 31.40 -19.29
CA ALA A 9 8.99 30.43 -19.72
C ALA A 9 9.39 30.58 -21.21
N GLY A 10 9.35 31.83 -21.73
CA GLY A 10 9.68 32.10 -23.14
C GLY A 10 8.75 31.43 -24.16
N ARG A 11 7.72 30.69 -23.73
CA ARG A 11 6.89 29.82 -24.57
C ARG A 11 5.39 30.02 -24.40
N TYR A 12 4.90 30.16 -23.16
CA TYR A 12 3.48 30.11 -22.84
C TYR A 12 2.87 31.51 -22.72
N LYS A 13 2.07 31.93 -23.67
CA LYS A 13 1.31 33.20 -23.56
C LYS A 13 0.10 32.98 -22.66
N ILE A 14 0.15 33.53 -21.45
CA ILE A 14 -0.90 33.39 -20.42
C ILE A 14 -2.18 34.11 -20.87
N ILE A 15 -3.30 33.39 -20.89
CA ILE A 15 -4.61 33.90 -21.27
C ILE A 15 -5.42 34.30 -20.04
N GLN A 16 -5.59 33.35 -19.10
CA GLN A 16 -6.36 33.54 -17.87
C GLN A 16 -5.97 32.51 -16.81
N GLN A 17 -6.28 32.80 -15.56
CA GLN A 17 -6.21 31.82 -14.49
C GLN A 17 -7.48 30.97 -14.49
N ILE A 18 -7.36 29.64 -14.62
CA ILE A 18 -8.46 28.69 -14.68
C ILE A 18 -8.63 27.87 -13.41
N GLY A 19 -7.59 27.84 -12.54
CA GLY A 19 -7.65 27.12 -11.27
C GLY A 19 -6.75 27.75 -10.20
N ARG A 20 -7.19 27.62 -8.95
CA ARG A 20 -6.39 28.04 -7.79
C ARG A 20 -6.42 26.96 -6.73
N GLY A 21 -5.30 26.23 -6.61
CA GLY A 21 -5.14 25.16 -5.62
C GLY A 21 -4.39 25.60 -4.37
N GLY A 22 -4.26 24.70 -3.42
CA GLY A 22 -3.48 24.92 -2.19
C GLY A 22 -2.00 25.18 -2.47
N MET A 23 -1.39 24.39 -3.37
CA MET A 23 0.05 24.42 -3.67
C MET A 23 0.40 25.04 -5.01
N ALA A 24 -0.52 25.01 -5.99
CA ALA A 24 -0.27 25.46 -7.35
C ALA A 24 -1.46 26.26 -7.89
N ASP A 25 -1.17 27.18 -8.74
CA ASP A 25 -2.15 27.92 -9.55
C ASP A 25 -2.10 27.37 -10.99
N VAL A 26 -3.26 27.27 -11.65
CA VAL A 26 -3.38 26.75 -13.03
C VAL A 26 -3.83 27.87 -13.97
N TYR A 27 -3.12 28.01 -15.07
CA TYR A 27 -3.39 29.03 -16.08
C TYR A 27 -3.70 28.40 -17.43
N LEU A 28 -4.69 28.91 -18.15
CA LEU A 28 -4.83 28.65 -19.56
C LEU A 28 -3.79 29.51 -20.30
N ALA A 29 -3.05 28.91 -21.21
CA ALA A 29 -2.04 29.56 -22.01
C ALA A 29 -2.08 29.08 -23.46
N ARG A 30 -1.49 29.86 -24.37
CA ARG A 30 -1.18 29.40 -25.72
C ARG A 30 0.29 29.07 -25.84
N ASP A 31 0.56 27.87 -26.34
CA ASP A 31 1.92 27.40 -26.61
C ASP A 31 2.42 28.01 -27.92
N LEU A 32 3.39 28.91 -27.85
CA LEU A 32 3.92 29.62 -29.03
C LEU A 32 4.82 28.73 -29.92
N ILE A 33 5.23 27.55 -29.42
CA ILE A 33 6.02 26.58 -30.19
C ILE A 33 5.11 25.59 -30.92
N LEU A 34 3.94 25.28 -30.34
CA LEU A 34 2.95 24.37 -30.93
C LEU A 34 1.82 25.17 -31.61
N ASP A 35 2.13 26.04 -32.54
CA ASP A 35 1.20 26.80 -33.38
C ASP A 35 0.03 27.49 -32.62
N GLY A 36 0.22 27.85 -31.37
CA GLY A 36 -0.77 28.50 -30.54
C GLY A 36 -1.81 27.55 -29.91
N GLU A 37 -1.54 26.27 -29.84
CA GLU A 37 -2.37 25.29 -29.14
C GLU A 37 -2.63 25.73 -27.70
N GLU A 38 -3.87 25.54 -27.24
CA GLU A 38 -4.25 25.85 -25.85
C GLU A 38 -3.74 24.77 -24.90
N VAL A 39 -3.01 25.19 -23.88
CA VAL A 39 -2.44 24.32 -22.84
C VAL A 39 -2.80 24.84 -21.46
N ALA A 40 -2.86 23.93 -20.49
CA ALA A 40 -2.97 24.29 -19.08
C ALA A 40 -1.57 24.30 -18.44
N VAL A 41 -1.17 25.43 -17.84
CA VAL A 41 0.13 25.57 -17.15
C VAL A 41 -0.11 25.64 -15.66
N LYS A 42 0.31 24.60 -14.93
CA LYS A 42 0.23 24.50 -13.48
C LYS A 42 1.54 24.94 -12.88
N VAL A 43 1.50 25.96 -12.02
CA VAL A 43 2.70 26.59 -11.46
C VAL A 43 2.70 26.47 -9.94
N LEU A 44 3.80 26.01 -9.40
CA LEU A 44 4.00 25.89 -7.95
C LEU A 44 4.00 27.29 -7.32
N ARG A 45 3.20 27.51 -6.27
CA ARG A 45 3.08 28.80 -5.60
C ARG A 45 4.38 29.18 -4.88
N THR A 46 4.64 30.47 -4.81
CA THR A 46 5.89 31.06 -4.31
C THR A 46 6.30 30.59 -2.91
N ASN A 47 5.32 30.36 -2.03
CA ASN A 47 5.59 29.87 -0.66
C ASN A 47 6.12 28.43 -0.58
N TYR A 48 6.02 27.65 -1.65
CA TYR A 48 6.57 26.29 -1.74
C TYR A 48 7.84 26.19 -2.58
N GLN A 49 8.22 27.25 -3.30
CA GLN A 49 9.40 27.26 -4.17
C GLN A 49 10.72 27.27 -3.38
N THR A 50 10.70 27.79 -2.16
CA THR A 50 11.86 27.81 -1.26
C THR A 50 12.03 26.53 -0.44
N ASP A 51 11.07 25.58 -0.53
CA ASP A 51 11.17 24.28 0.11
C ASP A 51 11.75 23.23 -0.87
N PRO A 52 13.02 22.82 -0.69
CA PRO A 52 13.66 21.85 -1.59
C PRO A 52 12.92 20.49 -1.65
N ILE A 53 12.25 20.12 -0.55
CA ILE A 53 11.50 18.87 -0.47
C ILE A 53 10.24 18.98 -1.33
N ALA A 54 9.53 20.11 -1.27
CA ALA A 54 8.36 20.37 -2.08
C ALA A 54 8.70 20.39 -3.59
N VAL A 55 9.77 21.09 -3.95
CA VAL A 55 10.27 21.16 -5.34
C VAL A 55 10.67 19.79 -5.88
N ALA A 56 11.51 19.04 -5.14
CA ALA A 56 11.96 17.72 -5.57
C ALA A 56 10.80 16.73 -5.75
N ARG A 57 9.78 16.86 -4.89
CA ARG A 57 8.57 16.04 -4.96
C ARG A 57 7.71 16.42 -6.17
N PHE A 58 7.45 17.71 -6.40
CA PHE A 58 6.73 18.21 -7.57
C PHE A 58 7.37 17.70 -8.88
N GLN A 59 8.70 17.79 -9.00
CA GLN A 59 9.44 17.33 -10.17
C GLN A 59 9.37 15.81 -10.36
N ARG A 60 9.48 15.03 -9.26
CA ARG A 60 9.42 13.56 -9.34
C ARG A 60 8.06 13.08 -9.80
N GLU A 61 6.99 13.63 -9.21
CA GLU A 61 5.63 13.27 -9.55
C GLU A 61 5.27 13.71 -10.97
N ALA A 62 5.70 14.92 -11.37
CA ALA A 62 5.53 15.40 -12.74
C ALA A 62 6.21 14.46 -13.77
N LYS A 63 7.45 14.00 -13.48
CA LYS A 63 8.15 13.03 -14.34
C LYS A 63 7.40 11.71 -14.43
N ALA A 64 6.92 11.17 -13.30
CA ALA A 64 6.17 9.92 -13.29
C ALA A 64 4.87 10.02 -14.11
N MET A 65 4.18 11.17 -14.04
CA MET A 65 2.97 11.42 -14.83
C MET A 65 3.27 11.61 -16.31
N ALA A 66 4.41 12.18 -16.68
CA ALA A 66 4.81 12.34 -18.09
C ALA A 66 5.02 11.01 -18.83
N GLU A 67 5.18 9.91 -18.08
CA GLU A 67 5.27 8.55 -18.65
C GLU A 67 3.89 7.92 -18.89
N LEU A 68 2.79 8.58 -18.47
CA LEU A 68 1.43 8.07 -18.63
C LEU A 68 0.81 8.64 -19.92
N ASP A 69 0.83 7.87 -21.00
CA ASP A 69 0.16 8.18 -22.26
C ASP A 69 -1.10 7.33 -22.40
N HIS A 70 -2.28 7.94 -22.22
CA HIS A 70 -3.58 7.26 -22.26
C HIS A 70 -4.71 8.25 -22.61
N PRO A 71 -5.69 7.88 -23.43
CA PRO A 71 -6.79 8.77 -23.80
C PRO A 71 -7.60 9.32 -22.62
N ASN A 72 -7.65 8.56 -21.52
CA ASN A 72 -8.37 8.94 -20.30
C ASN A 72 -7.46 9.52 -19.19
N ILE A 73 -6.24 9.92 -19.50
CA ILE A 73 -5.33 10.65 -18.60
C ILE A 73 -4.97 11.98 -19.24
N VAL A 74 -4.93 13.04 -18.46
CA VAL A 74 -4.46 14.35 -18.91
C VAL A 74 -2.98 14.26 -19.24
N ARG A 75 -2.63 14.48 -20.52
CA ARG A 75 -1.27 14.35 -21.02
C ARG A 75 -0.40 15.53 -20.59
N ILE A 76 0.77 15.25 -20.02
CA ILE A 76 1.78 16.25 -19.72
C ILE A 76 2.61 16.51 -20.98
N THR A 77 2.79 17.78 -21.33
CA THR A 77 3.51 18.21 -22.53
C THR A 77 4.89 18.76 -22.20
N ASP A 78 5.08 19.33 -21.01
CA ASP A 78 6.35 19.92 -20.60
C ASP A 78 6.48 20.07 -19.08
N ILE A 79 7.70 20.01 -18.56
CA ILE A 79 8.04 20.23 -17.16
C ILE A 79 9.27 21.15 -17.13
N GLY A 80 9.18 22.25 -16.40
CA GLY A 80 10.27 23.22 -16.40
C GLY A 80 10.31 24.10 -15.16
N GLU A 81 11.27 25.02 -15.23
CA GLU A 81 11.47 26.06 -14.22
C GLU A 81 11.73 27.40 -14.90
N GLU A 82 11.07 28.45 -14.43
CA GLU A 82 11.25 29.81 -14.88
C GLU A 82 11.42 30.73 -13.67
N GLU A 83 12.56 31.42 -13.59
CA GLU A 83 12.90 32.32 -12.46
C GLU A 83 12.70 31.68 -11.08
N GLY A 84 13.06 30.40 -10.92
CA GLY A 84 12.84 29.63 -9.69
C GLY A 84 11.41 29.11 -9.51
N GLN A 85 10.50 29.38 -10.45
CA GLN A 85 9.13 28.89 -10.43
C GLN A 85 9.03 27.55 -11.17
N GLN A 86 8.76 26.47 -10.43
CA GLN A 86 8.48 25.16 -11.03
C GLN A 86 7.12 25.16 -11.71
N TYR A 87 7.05 24.66 -12.94
CA TYR A 87 5.82 24.54 -13.69
C TYR A 87 5.69 23.19 -14.40
N LEU A 88 4.44 22.89 -14.75
CA LEU A 88 4.02 21.71 -15.49
C LEU A 88 3.01 22.18 -16.55
N ALA A 89 3.32 21.96 -17.82
CA ALA A 89 2.40 22.18 -18.90
C ALA A 89 1.70 20.87 -19.28
N MET A 90 0.40 20.93 -19.55
CA MET A 90 -0.42 19.79 -19.89
C MET A 90 -1.49 20.17 -20.90
N GLU A 91 -2.08 19.17 -21.54
CA GLU A 91 -3.22 19.40 -22.43
C GLU A 91 -4.34 20.17 -21.71
N TYR A 92 -4.95 21.10 -22.41
CA TYR A 92 -6.12 21.80 -21.89
C TYR A 92 -7.40 21.03 -22.25
N VAL A 93 -8.16 20.66 -21.23
CA VAL A 93 -9.47 20.01 -21.40
C VAL A 93 -10.55 21.06 -21.25
N ALA A 94 -11.23 21.40 -22.37
CA ALA A 94 -12.16 22.51 -22.45
C ALA A 94 -13.57 22.22 -21.87
N GLY A 95 -13.74 21.16 -21.10
CA GLY A 95 -15.03 20.75 -20.52
C GLY A 95 -15.17 21.03 -19.04
N LEU A 96 -16.17 20.41 -18.43
CA LEU A 96 -16.44 20.49 -16.99
C LEU A 96 -15.61 19.46 -16.24
N ASP A 97 -15.33 19.72 -14.97
CA ASP A 97 -14.95 18.65 -14.07
C ASP A 97 -16.17 17.77 -13.71
N LEU A 98 -15.91 16.51 -13.36
CA LEU A 98 -16.97 15.53 -13.07
C LEU A 98 -17.83 15.94 -11.86
N LYS A 99 -17.27 16.68 -10.89
CA LYS A 99 -18.06 17.18 -9.74
C LYS A 99 -19.17 18.13 -10.20
N ARG A 100 -18.80 19.04 -11.08
CA ARG A 100 -19.75 19.99 -11.66
C ARG A 100 -20.73 19.28 -12.57
N TYR A 101 -20.26 18.32 -13.37
CA TYR A 101 -21.13 17.51 -14.23
C TYR A 101 -22.17 16.73 -13.42
N ILE A 102 -21.76 16.06 -12.34
CA ILE A 102 -22.68 15.37 -11.42
C ILE A 102 -23.69 16.37 -10.86
N LYS A 103 -23.24 17.52 -10.35
CA LYS A 103 -24.13 18.52 -9.76
C LYS A 103 -25.23 19.00 -10.73
N GLU A 104 -24.92 19.08 -12.02
CA GLU A 104 -25.84 19.58 -13.07
C GLU A 104 -26.74 18.46 -13.62
N ASN A 105 -26.33 17.17 -13.58
CA ASN A 105 -27.00 16.09 -14.29
C ASN A 105 -27.40 14.88 -13.42
N ALA A 106 -26.98 14.80 -12.14
CA ALA A 106 -27.25 13.63 -11.31
C ALA A 106 -28.74 13.53 -10.85
N PRO A 107 -29.21 12.32 -10.57
CA PRO A 107 -28.50 11.05 -10.70
C PRO A 107 -28.27 10.70 -12.18
N LEU A 108 -27.04 10.28 -12.54
CA LEU A 108 -26.71 9.85 -13.90
C LEU A 108 -27.44 8.55 -14.25
N SER A 109 -27.68 8.34 -15.56
CA SER A 109 -28.17 7.03 -16.01
C SER A 109 -27.16 5.93 -15.69
N ASN A 110 -27.64 4.69 -15.54
CA ASN A 110 -26.75 3.55 -15.22
C ASN A 110 -25.67 3.38 -16.31
N GLU A 111 -26.07 3.52 -17.58
CA GLU A 111 -25.21 3.39 -18.74
C GLU A 111 -24.12 4.47 -18.74
N GLU A 112 -24.49 5.71 -18.47
CA GLU A 112 -23.57 6.85 -18.42
C GLU A 112 -22.59 6.73 -17.25
N ALA A 113 -23.08 6.37 -16.06
CA ALA A 113 -22.25 6.16 -14.88
C ALA A 113 -21.24 5.01 -15.08
N VAL A 114 -21.67 3.90 -15.69
CA VAL A 114 -20.81 2.76 -16.03
C VAL A 114 -19.78 3.16 -17.09
N ARG A 115 -20.17 3.92 -18.12
CA ARG A 115 -19.26 4.40 -19.16
C ARG A 115 -18.17 5.30 -18.59
N LEU A 116 -18.52 6.31 -17.81
CA LEU A 116 -17.55 7.22 -17.19
C LEU A 116 -16.64 6.50 -16.18
N MET A 117 -17.21 5.65 -15.33
CA MET A 117 -16.41 4.86 -14.38
C MET A 117 -15.47 3.89 -15.11
N GLY A 118 -15.92 3.29 -16.21
CA GLY A 118 -15.08 2.44 -17.05
C GLY A 118 -13.85 3.17 -17.58
N GLN A 119 -14.01 4.39 -18.07
CA GLN A 119 -12.90 5.24 -18.55
C GLN A 119 -11.93 5.63 -17.43
N ILE A 120 -12.45 5.95 -16.23
CA ILE A 120 -11.63 6.24 -15.05
C ILE A 120 -10.83 5.00 -14.63
N LEU A 121 -11.46 3.83 -14.64
CA LEU A 121 -10.79 2.56 -14.30
C LEU A 121 -9.67 2.23 -15.29
N LEU A 122 -9.85 2.47 -16.59
CA LEU A 122 -8.80 2.27 -17.60
C LEU A 122 -7.60 3.20 -17.37
N ALA A 123 -7.85 4.48 -17.09
CA ALA A 123 -6.81 5.43 -16.71
C ALA A 123 -6.03 4.98 -15.47
N MET A 124 -6.76 4.62 -14.42
CA MET A 124 -6.17 4.20 -13.16
C MET A 124 -5.42 2.88 -13.27
N ARG A 125 -5.86 1.98 -14.16
CA ARG A 125 -5.15 0.74 -14.44
C ARG A 125 -3.74 1.02 -14.99
N LEU A 126 -3.61 1.89 -16.00
CA LEU A 126 -2.29 2.26 -16.52
C LEU A 126 -1.42 2.86 -15.43
N ALA A 127 -1.93 3.80 -14.63
CA ALA A 127 -1.19 4.41 -13.54
C ALA A 127 -0.69 3.35 -12.53
N HIS A 128 -1.57 2.45 -12.10
CA HIS A 128 -1.22 1.39 -11.14
C HIS A 128 -0.20 0.39 -11.69
N THR A 129 -0.27 0.02 -12.98
CA THR A 129 0.74 -0.86 -13.61
C THR A 129 2.12 -0.20 -13.69
N ARG A 130 2.19 1.13 -13.68
CA ARG A 130 3.44 1.91 -13.58
C ARG A 130 3.85 2.21 -12.14
N GLY A 131 3.15 1.64 -11.15
CA GLY A 131 3.40 1.87 -9.72
C GLY A 131 2.97 3.25 -9.22
N ILE A 132 2.16 3.97 -9.99
CA ILE A 132 1.67 5.31 -9.65
C ILE A 132 0.30 5.19 -8.99
N ILE A 133 0.20 5.61 -7.73
CA ILE A 133 -1.04 5.68 -6.95
C ILE A 133 -1.51 7.12 -6.94
N HIS A 134 -2.80 7.35 -7.20
CA HIS A 134 -3.36 8.71 -7.32
C HIS A 134 -3.45 9.42 -5.97
N ARG A 135 -3.86 8.75 -4.90
CA ARG A 135 -3.94 9.21 -3.50
C ARG A 135 -5.00 10.28 -3.19
N ASP A 136 -5.39 11.11 -4.14
CA ASP A 136 -6.40 12.18 -4.02
C ASP A 136 -7.43 12.12 -5.15
N LEU A 137 -7.89 10.90 -5.49
CA LEU A 137 -8.89 10.73 -6.54
C LEU A 137 -10.26 11.22 -6.06
N LYS A 138 -10.82 12.17 -6.81
CA LYS A 138 -12.10 12.82 -6.53
C LYS A 138 -12.70 13.36 -7.83
N PRO A 139 -14.00 13.66 -7.90
CA PRO A 139 -14.63 14.10 -9.13
C PRO A 139 -14.06 15.41 -9.72
N GLN A 140 -13.48 16.28 -8.89
CA GLN A 140 -12.82 17.51 -9.36
C GLN A 140 -11.54 17.22 -10.17
N ASN A 141 -10.90 16.06 -9.94
CA ASN A 141 -9.69 15.62 -10.63
C ASN A 141 -10.00 14.73 -11.85
N VAL A 142 -11.26 14.65 -12.25
CA VAL A 142 -11.70 14.01 -13.49
C VAL A 142 -12.32 15.07 -14.37
N LEU A 143 -11.70 15.36 -15.50
CA LEU A 143 -12.17 16.35 -16.48
C LEU A 143 -12.94 15.64 -17.58
N LEU A 144 -13.97 16.27 -18.09
CA LEU A 144 -14.75 15.76 -19.22
C LEU A 144 -14.45 16.62 -20.44
N THR A 145 -14.10 16.00 -21.55
CA THR A 145 -13.97 16.66 -22.83
C THR A 145 -15.38 17.07 -23.38
N PRO A 146 -15.48 17.98 -24.34
CA PRO A 146 -16.78 18.35 -24.91
C PRO A 146 -17.57 17.19 -25.51
N ASP A 147 -16.91 16.12 -25.96
CA ASP A 147 -17.53 14.88 -26.45
C ASP A 147 -17.89 13.90 -25.31
N GLY A 148 -17.67 14.29 -24.06
CA GLY A 148 -18.02 13.50 -22.87
C GLY A 148 -16.99 12.42 -22.48
N THR A 149 -15.77 12.46 -23.01
CA THR A 149 -14.69 11.54 -22.61
C THR A 149 -14.10 11.98 -21.27
N ALA A 150 -13.97 11.05 -20.30
CA ALA A 150 -13.36 11.35 -19.02
C ALA A 150 -11.82 11.27 -19.10
N LYS A 151 -11.15 12.24 -18.49
CA LYS A 151 -9.70 12.31 -18.35
C LYS A 151 -9.31 12.57 -16.90
N VAL A 152 -8.54 11.64 -16.30
CA VAL A 152 -8.02 11.77 -14.93
C VAL A 152 -6.84 12.74 -14.93
N SER A 153 -6.84 13.68 -13.99
CA SER A 153 -5.81 14.71 -13.80
C SER A 153 -5.27 14.69 -12.38
N ASP A 154 -4.22 15.45 -12.12
CA ASP A 154 -3.73 15.78 -10.78
C ASP A 154 -3.39 14.57 -9.89
N PHE A 155 -2.65 13.60 -10.43
CA PHE A 155 -2.11 12.49 -9.64
C PHE A 155 -1.26 13.02 -8.48
N GLY A 156 -1.80 12.89 -7.27
CA GLY A 156 -1.16 12.97 -5.95
C GLY A 156 -0.07 14.01 -5.62
N ILE A 157 0.15 15.03 -6.47
CA ILE A 157 1.21 16.04 -6.31
C ILE A 157 1.12 16.77 -4.94
N ALA A 158 -0.07 16.83 -4.33
CA ALA A 158 -0.34 17.65 -3.15
C ALA A 158 -0.41 16.90 -1.81
N VAL A 159 -0.69 15.60 -1.81
CA VAL A 159 -1.12 14.88 -0.58
C VAL A 159 0.03 14.54 0.36
N ALA A 160 1.25 14.48 -0.13
CA ALA A 160 2.42 14.19 0.70
C ALA A 160 2.77 15.26 1.76
N PHE A 161 2.14 16.43 1.73
CA PHE A 161 2.24 17.45 2.79
C PHE A 161 1.24 17.23 3.93
N ALA A 162 0.23 16.39 3.73
CA ALA A 162 -0.87 16.18 4.65
C ALA A 162 -0.68 14.96 5.58
N GLU A 163 0.36 14.16 5.39
CA GLU A 163 0.60 12.95 6.20
C GLU A 163 0.82 13.24 7.70
N THR A 164 0.96 14.51 8.11
CA THR A 164 1.24 14.87 9.50
C THR A 164 0.13 15.57 10.27
N SER A 165 -0.96 16.04 9.64
CA SER A 165 -2.07 16.60 10.44
C SER A 165 -3.39 16.78 9.66
N LEU A 166 -4.36 15.94 9.95
CA LEU A 166 -5.79 16.11 9.62
C LEU A 166 -6.41 17.42 10.18
N THR A 167 -5.61 18.26 10.84
CA THR A 167 -6.10 19.41 11.61
C THR A 167 -5.82 20.78 10.99
N GLN A 168 -5.09 20.89 9.88
CA GLN A 168 -4.70 22.20 9.34
C GLN A 168 -5.15 22.40 7.89
N THR A 169 -6.25 23.06 7.72
CA THR A 169 -6.74 23.95 6.64
C THR A 169 -8.10 23.59 6.06
N ASN A 170 -8.97 24.58 5.92
CA ASN A 170 -10.30 24.51 5.25
C ASN A 170 -10.24 24.06 3.79
N SER A 171 -9.07 24.06 3.15
CA SER A 171 -8.88 23.58 1.77
C SER A 171 -8.88 22.04 1.64
N MET A 172 -8.69 21.31 2.76
CA MET A 172 -8.76 19.84 2.79
C MET A 172 -10.19 19.29 2.91
N LEU A 173 -11.18 20.13 3.26
CA LEU A 173 -12.54 19.67 3.54
C LEU A 173 -13.14 18.92 2.34
N GLY A 174 -12.84 19.34 1.10
CA GLY A 174 -13.35 18.69 -0.11
C GLY A 174 -12.77 17.30 -0.40
N SER A 175 -11.50 17.05 -0.07
CA SER A 175 -10.83 15.77 -0.34
C SER A 175 -11.19 14.67 0.66
N VAL A 176 -11.57 15.03 1.88
CA VAL A 176 -11.89 14.06 2.95
C VAL A 176 -13.11 13.19 2.61
N HIS A 177 -14.03 13.67 1.77
CA HIS A 177 -15.22 12.93 1.36
C HIS A 177 -14.95 11.68 0.52
N TYR A 178 -13.74 11.52 -0.03
CA TYR A 178 -13.33 10.38 -0.86
C TYR A 178 -12.19 9.57 -0.23
N LEU A 179 -11.82 9.90 1.01
CA LEU A 179 -10.71 9.31 1.73
C LEU A 179 -10.99 7.85 2.09
N SER A 180 -10.04 6.96 1.84
CA SER A 180 -10.19 5.56 2.22
C SER A 180 -10.08 5.34 3.74
N PRO A 181 -10.66 4.25 4.30
CA PRO A 181 -10.58 3.95 5.73
C PRO A 181 -9.16 3.84 6.26
N GLU A 182 -8.22 3.31 5.47
CA GLU A 182 -6.81 3.19 5.83
C GLU A 182 -6.11 4.56 5.83
N GLN A 183 -6.40 5.44 4.87
CA GLN A 183 -5.88 6.80 4.88
C GLN A 183 -6.44 7.61 6.06
N ALA A 184 -7.74 7.44 6.39
CA ALA A 184 -8.34 8.06 7.56
C ALA A 184 -7.68 7.65 8.89
N ARG A 185 -7.01 6.49 8.93
CA ARG A 185 -6.20 6.00 10.06
C ARG A 185 -4.73 6.44 9.99
N GLY A 186 -4.33 7.22 9.00
CA GLY A 186 -2.95 7.66 8.80
C GLY A 186 -2.04 6.64 8.09
N SER A 187 -2.60 5.57 7.53
CA SER A 187 -1.82 4.63 6.73
C SER A 187 -1.54 5.20 5.34
N LYS A 188 -0.46 4.73 4.72
CA LYS A 188 -0.14 5.10 3.33
C LYS A 188 -1.23 4.64 2.36
N ALA A 189 -1.53 5.47 1.37
CA ALA A 189 -2.44 5.12 0.30
C ALA A 189 -1.87 3.99 -0.58
N THR A 190 -2.73 3.12 -1.04
CA THR A 190 -2.43 1.97 -1.91
C THR A 190 -3.35 1.97 -3.12
N VAL A 191 -3.14 1.05 -4.07
CA VAL A 191 -4.06 0.77 -5.18
C VAL A 191 -5.50 0.60 -4.67
N GLN A 192 -5.69 -0.09 -3.56
CA GLN A 192 -7.01 -0.31 -2.98
C GLN A 192 -7.61 0.96 -2.34
N SER A 193 -6.79 1.95 -2.00
CA SER A 193 -7.28 3.27 -1.55
C SER A 193 -7.92 4.03 -2.70
N ASP A 194 -7.30 4.01 -3.90
CA ASP A 194 -7.87 4.62 -5.10
C ASP A 194 -9.16 3.90 -5.53
N ILE A 195 -9.21 2.56 -5.42
CA ILE A 195 -10.43 1.77 -5.67
C ILE A 195 -11.57 2.19 -4.74
N TYR A 196 -11.28 2.45 -3.47
CA TYR A 196 -12.27 2.96 -2.54
C TYR A 196 -12.79 4.34 -2.96
N ALA A 197 -11.89 5.26 -3.33
CA ALA A 197 -12.26 6.59 -3.82
C ALA A 197 -13.13 6.51 -5.08
N MET A 198 -12.79 5.64 -6.04
CA MET A 198 -13.62 5.37 -7.22
C MET A 198 -15.01 4.83 -6.83
N GLY A 199 -15.11 3.98 -5.83
CA GLY A 199 -16.38 3.52 -5.30
C GLY A 199 -17.26 4.66 -4.73
N ILE A 200 -16.66 5.62 -4.02
CA ILE A 200 -17.36 6.81 -3.51
C ILE A 200 -17.80 7.74 -4.65
N ILE A 201 -16.94 7.96 -5.66
CA ILE A 201 -17.29 8.72 -6.87
C ILE A 201 -18.47 8.06 -7.59
N PHE A 202 -18.44 6.74 -7.70
CA PHE A 202 -19.51 5.98 -8.36
C PHE A 202 -20.84 6.06 -7.60
N TYR A 203 -20.80 6.00 -6.28
CA TYR A 203 -21.96 6.26 -5.42
C TYR A 203 -22.56 7.63 -5.75
N GLU A 204 -21.71 8.67 -5.80
CA GLU A 204 -22.15 10.04 -6.06
C GLU A 204 -22.75 10.21 -7.47
N MET A 205 -22.20 9.56 -8.50
CA MET A 205 -22.78 9.56 -9.83
C MET A 205 -24.21 8.99 -9.84
N LEU A 206 -24.47 7.92 -9.10
CA LEU A 206 -25.72 7.17 -9.08
C LEU A 206 -26.79 7.79 -8.17
N THR A 207 -26.39 8.61 -7.18
CA THR A 207 -27.31 9.20 -6.18
C THR A 207 -27.39 10.73 -6.28
N GLY A 208 -26.36 11.39 -6.78
CA GLY A 208 -26.26 12.85 -6.83
C GLY A 208 -25.62 13.48 -5.58
N HIS A 209 -25.31 12.69 -4.57
CA HIS A 209 -24.68 13.19 -3.34
C HIS A 209 -23.65 12.21 -2.76
N ILE A 210 -22.82 12.71 -1.87
CA ILE A 210 -21.79 11.92 -1.17
C ILE A 210 -22.40 11.08 -0.06
N PRO A 211 -21.87 9.86 0.23
CA PRO A 211 -22.44 8.97 1.27
C PRO A 211 -22.15 9.42 2.70
N TYR A 212 -21.12 10.24 2.92
CA TYR A 212 -20.68 10.69 4.24
C TYR A 212 -20.43 12.19 4.22
N ASP A 213 -21.05 12.91 5.15
CA ASP A 213 -20.93 14.35 5.33
C ASP A 213 -20.90 14.72 6.81
N GLY A 214 -20.38 15.92 7.15
CA GLY A 214 -20.30 16.38 8.53
C GLY A 214 -19.57 17.72 8.69
N ASP A 215 -19.67 18.29 9.87
CA ASP A 215 -19.19 19.64 10.20
C ASP A 215 -17.65 19.76 10.26
N SER A 216 -16.94 18.64 10.26
CA SER A 216 -15.46 18.63 10.29
C SER A 216 -14.86 17.49 9.51
N ALA A 217 -13.64 17.70 9.00
CA ALA A 217 -12.85 16.68 8.32
C ALA A 217 -12.70 15.39 9.17
N VAL A 218 -12.53 15.52 10.48
CA VAL A 218 -12.42 14.39 11.41
C VAL A 218 -13.72 13.61 11.49
N THR A 219 -14.87 14.29 11.55
CA THR A 219 -16.19 13.64 11.60
C THR A 219 -16.45 12.85 10.32
N ILE A 220 -16.09 13.42 9.15
CA ILE A 220 -16.23 12.75 7.85
C ILE A 220 -15.29 11.54 7.77
N ALA A 221 -14.01 11.70 8.13
CA ALA A 221 -13.04 10.62 8.16
C ALA A 221 -13.48 9.44 9.06
N LEU A 222 -14.04 9.72 10.24
CA LEU A 222 -14.59 8.70 11.14
C LEU A 222 -15.72 7.91 10.48
N GLN A 223 -16.59 8.55 9.70
CA GLN A 223 -17.68 7.87 9.02
C GLN A 223 -17.17 6.88 7.96
N HIS A 224 -16.08 7.19 7.24
CA HIS A 224 -15.48 6.30 6.24
C HIS A 224 -15.08 4.94 6.82
N PHE A 225 -14.67 4.85 8.07
CA PHE A 225 -14.30 3.57 8.65
C PHE A 225 -15.36 2.96 9.60
N GLN A 226 -16.29 3.76 10.14
CA GLN A 226 -17.29 3.28 11.11
C GLN A 226 -18.66 3.00 10.50
N LYS A 227 -19.14 3.90 9.59
CA LYS A 227 -20.49 3.78 9.05
C LYS A 227 -20.53 2.84 7.83
N PRO A 228 -21.55 1.96 7.73
CA PRO A 228 -21.81 1.24 6.50
C PRO A 228 -22.12 2.20 5.36
N LEU A 229 -21.91 1.77 4.11
CA LEU A 229 -22.36 2.52 2.95
C LEU A 229 -23.90 2.56 2.93
N PRO A 230 -24.52 3.74 2.76
CA PRO A 230 -25.97 3.83 2.55
C PRO A 230 -26.38 3.06 1.28
N SER A 231 -27.60 2.53 1.24
CA SER A 231 -28.06 1.77 0.07
C SER A 231 -28.42 2.70 -1.07
N ILE A 232 -27.75 2.54 -2.21
CA ILE A 232 -28.05 3.27 -3.43
C ILE A 232 -29.49 2.99 -3.89
N ARG A 233 -29.94 1.73 -3.79
CA ARG A 233 -31.26 1.28 -4.26
C ARG A 233 -32.41 1.75 -3.37
N GLU A 234 -32.16 2.17 -2.15
CA GLU A 234 -33.16 2.83 -1.32
C GLU A 234 -33.49 4.23 -1.84
N GLU A 235 -32.49 4.93 -2.39
CA GLU A 235 -32.58 6.28 -2.93
C GLU A 235 -32.92 6.30 -4.43
N ASN A 236 -32.23 5.47 -5.22
CA ASN A 236 -32.42 5.33 -6.66
C ASN A 236 -32.82 3.90 -7.05
N LYS A 237 -34.11 3.64 -7.15
CA LYS A 237 -34.68 2.31 -7.45
C LYS A 237 -34.36 1.80 -8.86
N ASN A 238 -33.90 2.66 -9.75
CA ASN A 238 -33.53 2.30 -11.13
C ASN A 238 -32.16 1.62 -11.19
N VAL A 239 -31.38 1.66 -10.13
CA VAL A 239 -30.05 1.02 -10.05
C VAL A 239 -30.20 -0.47 -9.85
N PRO A 240 -29.67 -1.33 -10.77
CA PRO A 240 -29.67 -2.78 -10.59
C PRO A 240 -28.84 -3.22 -9.38
N GLN A 241 -29.19 -4.34 -8.77
CA GLN A 241 -28.45 -4.86 -7.60
C GLN A 241 -26.98 -5.18 -7.94
N ALA A 242 -26.71 -5.70 -9.12
CA ALA A 242 -25.35 -5.98 -9.57
C ALA A 242 -24.49 -4.70 -9.62
N LEU A 243 -25.07 -3.59 -10.07
CA LEU A 243 -24.38 -2.28 -10.10
C LEU A 243 -24.13 -1.75 -8.67
N GLU A 244 -25.12 -1.83 -7.77
CA GLU A 244 -24.92 -1.49 -6.35
C GLU A 244 -23.85 -2.38 -5.71
N ASN A 245 -23.78 -3.68 -6.08
CA ASN A 245 -22.78 -4.60 -5.54
C ASN A 245 -21.34 -4.21 -5.93
N VAL A 246 -21.12 -3.68 -7.13
CA VAL A 246 -19.81 -3.13 -7.54
C VAL A 246 -19.40 -2.01 -6.59
N VAL A 247 -20.31 -1.07 -6.30
CA VAL A 247 -20.01 0.03 -5.35
C VAL A 247 -19.76 -0.49 -3.93
N ILE A 248 -20.58 -1.43 -3.45
CA ILE A 248 -20.43 -2.05 -2.13
C ILE A 248 -19.05 -2.72 -2.01
N LYS A 249 -18.62 -3.48 -3.03
CA LYS A 249 -17.33 -4.16 -3.02
C LYS A 249 -16.16 -3.17 -3.09
N ALA A 250 -16.25 -2.14 -3.94
CA ALA A 250 -15.24 -1.09 -4.04
C ALA A 250 -15.08 -0.32 -2.72
N THR A 251 -16.18 -0.08 -1.98
CA THR A 251 -16.18 0.67 -0.72
C THR A 251 -16.11 -0.20 0.53
N ALA A 252 -15.77 -1.48 0.40
CA ALA A 252 -15.59 -2.37 1.55
C ALA A 252 -14.56 -1.82 2.54
N LYS A 253 -14.88 -1.92 3.84
CA LYS A 253 -14.03 -1.34 4.89
C LYS A 253 -12.74 -2.12 5.12
N LYS A 254 -12.79 -3.46 4.96
CA LYS A 254 -11.63 -4.33 5.01
C LYS A 254 -11.01 -4.45 3.62
N LEU A 255 -9.68 -4.38 3.54
CA LEU A 255 -8.95 -4.53 2.27
C LEU A 255 -9.18 -5.91 1.62
N THR A 256 -9.34 -6.96 2.44
CA THR A 256 -9.63 -8.34 1.97
C THR A 256 -10.96 -8.49 1.26
N ASP A 257 -11.93 -7.65 1.58
CA ASP A 257 -13.30 -7.69 1.06
C ASP A 257 -13.45 -6.76 -0.16
N ARG A 258 -12.43 -5.91 -0.43
CA ARG A 258 -12.38 -4.97 -1.54
C ARG A 258 -11.77 -5.63 -2.78
N TYR A 259 -11.97 -5.07 -3.96
CA TYR A 259 -11.22 -5.48 -5.15
C TYR A 259 -9.72 -5.38 -4.91
N LYS A 260 -8.97 -6.38 -5.39
CA LYS A 260 -7.51 -6.40 -5.25
C LYS A 260 -6.84 -5.47 -6.26
N SER A 261 -7.46 -5.29 -7.41
CA SER A 261 -6.95 -4.45 -8.50
C SER A 261 -8.08 -3.72 -9.21
N VAL A 262 -7.71 -2.68 -9.95
CA VAL A 262 -8.63 -1.94 -10.82
C VAL A 262 -9.16 -2.82 -11.95
N ALA A 263 -8.35 -3.75 -12.47
CA ALA A 263 -8.79 -4.69 -13.49
C ALA A 263 -9.90 -5.61 -12.99
N GLU A 264 -9.81 -6.11 -11.76
CA GLU A 264 -10.88 -6.89 -11.13
C GLU A 264 -12.19 -6.08 -11.02
N MET A 265 -12.10 -4.81 -10.60
CA MET A 265 -13.27 -3.91 -10.55
C MET A 265 -13.85 -3.63 -11.93
N TYR A 266 -12.99 -3.45 -12.94
CA TYR A 266 -13.42 -3.19 -14.32
C TYR A 266 -14.18 -4.39 -14.91
N VAL A 267 -13.67 -5.61 -14.71
CA VAL A 267 -14.34 -6.84 -15.16
C VAL A 267 -15.72 -6.98 -14.53
N ASP A 268 -15.86 -6.73 -13.25
CA ASP A 268 -17.14 -6.79 -12.53
C ASP A 268 -18.11 -5.68 -13.03
N LEU A 269 -17.61 -4.44 -13.20
CA LEU A 269 -18.36 -3.31 -13.76
C LEU A 269 -18.90 -3.65 -15.15
N SER A 270 -18.09 -4.29 -15.97
CA SER A 270 -18.40 -4.54 -17.38
C SER A 270 -19.66 -5.39 -17.61
N SER A 271 -19.97 -6.25 -16.66
CA SER A 271 -21.10 -7.17 -16.72
C SER A 271 -22.29 -6.76 -15.83
N CYS A 272 -22.17 -5.68 -15.03
CA CYS A 272 -23.16 -5.33 -14.00
C CYS A 272 -24.54 -4.97 -14.55
N LEU A 273 -24.64 -4.54 -15.81
CA LEU A 273 -25.90 -4.24 -16.49
C LEU A 273 -26.43 -5.41 -17.35
N SER A 274 -25.72 -6.54 -17.38
CA SER A 274 -26.13 -7.69 -18.19
C SER A 274 -27.43 -8.32 -17.67
N TYR A 275 -28.21 -8.87 -18.60
CA TYR A 275 -29.47 -9.56 -18.28
C TYR A 275 -29.30 -10.72 -17.29
N GLU A 276 -28.18 -11.42 -17.34
CA GLU A 276 -27.87 -12.55 -16.46
C GLU A 276 -27.74 -12.13 -14.98
N ARG A 277 -27.29 -10.91 -14.73
CA ARG A 277 -27.07 -10.35 -13.38
C ARG A 277 -28.29 -9.58 -12.82
N ARG A 278 -29.41 -9.50 -13.55
CA ARG A 278 -30.60 -8.75 -13.12
C ARG A 278 -31.20 -9.18 -11.78
N ASN A 279 -31.04 -10.47 -11.42
CA ASN A 279 -31.56 -11.07 -10.19
C ASN A 279 -30.47 -11.29 -9.14
N GLU A 280 -29.34 -10.65 -9.26
CA GLU A 280 -28.23 -10.76 -8.30
C GLU A 280 -28.69 -10.34 -6.91
N LYS A 281 -28.22 -11.06 -5.89
CA LYS A 281 -28.52 -10.74 -4.49
C LYS A 281 -27.56 -9.65 -3.99
N LYS A 282 -28.02 -8.84 -3.02
CA LYS A 282 -27.18 -7.85 -2.37
C LYS A 282 -25.96 -8.50 -1.75
N LEU A 283 -24.78 -7.96 -2.05
CA LEU A 283 -23.50 -8.38 -1.47
C LEU A 283 -23.46 -7.99 0.00
N ILE A 284 -23.21 -8.97 0.86
CA ILE A 284 -23.10 -8.79 2.31
C ILE A 284 -21.79 -9.47 2.73
N PHE A 285 -20.91 -8.74 3.38
CA PHE A 285 -19.69 -9.29 3.96
C PHE A 285 -19.99 -9.86 5.33
N GLU A 286 -19.61 -11.12 5.57
CA GLU A 286 -19.75 -11.76 6.88
C GLU A 286 -18.76 -11.11 7.88
N ASP A 287 -19.30 -10.65 9.01
CA ASP A 287 -18.49 -10.10 10.09
C ASP A 287 -17.91 -11.26 10.91
N GLN A 288 -16.73 -11.76 10.51
CA GLN A 288 -16.04 -12.87 11.21
C GLN A 288 -15.76 -12.55 12.69
N SER A 289 -15.81 -11.27 13.09
CA SER A 289 -15.67 -10.89 14.50
C SER A 289 -16.87 -11.33 15.37
N LYS A 290 -18.02 -11.67 14.75
CA LYS A 290 -19.19 -12.20 15.46
C LYS A 290 -19.20 -13.74 15.56
N ALA A 291 -18.40 -14.44 14.75
CA ALA A 291 -18.31 -15.90 14.79
C ALA A 291 -17.51 -16.41 16.00
N ASP A 292 -16.50 -15.67 16.46
CA ASP A 292 -15.65 -16.07 17.57
C ASP A 292 -16.28 -15.90 18.96
N THR A 293 -17.42 -15.19 19.06
CA THR A 293 -18.15 -15.03 20.33
C THR A 293 -19.22 -16.10 20.58
N LYS A 294 -19.47 -17.03 19.64
CA LYS A 294 -20.52 -18.06 19.77
C LYS A 294 -20.02 -19.46 20.15
N THR A 295 -18.73 -19.67 20.29
CA THR A 295 -18.14 -20.98 20.65
C THR A 295 -17.22 -20.92 21.85
N LEU A 296 -17.66 -20.32 22.95
CA LEU A 296 -17.13 -20.69 24.26
C LEU A 296 -17.97 -21.87 24.76
N PRO A 297 -17.37 -23.05 24.99
CA PRO A 297 -18.08 -24.16 25.61
C PRO A 297 -18.54 -23.69 26.99
N LYS A 298 -19.83 -23.84 27.25
CA LYS A 298 -20.45 -23.64 28.55
C LYS A 298 -19.76 -24.57 29.55
N VAL A 299 -18.82 -24.02 30.35
CA VAL A 299 -18.23 -24.76 31.45
C VAL A 299 -19.31 -24.91 32.50
N SER A 300 -19.79 -26.13 32.66
CA SER A 300 -20.67 -26.54 33.77
C SER A 300 -19.93 -26.31 35.09
N PRO A 301 -20.59 -25.79 36.13
CA PRO A 301 -19.93 -25.54 37.40
C PRO A 301 -19.63 -26.87 38.10
N THR A 302 -18.39 -27.20 38.25
CA THR A 302 -17.91 -28.26 39.16
C THR A 302 -17.98 -27.76 40.59
N PRO A 303 -18.30 -28.63 41.59
CA PRO A 303 -18.61 -28.20 42.93
C PRO A 303 -17.38 -27.67 43.67
N LYS A 304 -17.63 -26.66 44.52
CA LYS A 304 -16.69 -26.06 45.46
C LYS A 304 -16.01 -27.15 46.33
N THR A 305 -14.70 -27.31 46.21
CA THR A 305 -13.88 -27.95 47.20
C THR A 305 -13.22 -26.86 48.04
N ALA A 306 -13.34 -27.02 49.36
CA ALA A 306 -12.92 -26.08 50.36
C ALA A 306 -11.40 -25.79 50.36
N PRO A 307 -10.96 -24.66 50.91
CA PRO A 307 -9.55 -24.27 50.92
C PRO A 307 -8.75 -25.14 51.91
N VAL A 308 -7.64 -25.72 51.43
CA VAL A 308 -6.61 -26.39 52.23
C VAL A 308 -5.65 -25.30 52.72
N PRO A 309 -5.34 -25.25 54.05
CA PRO A 309 -4.43 -24.24 54.58
C PRO A 309 -2.95 -24.58 54.23
N ILE A 310 -2.21 -23.56 53.95
CA ILE A 310 -0.75 -23.59 53.75
C ILE A 310 -0.11 -23.92 55.10
N SER A 311 0.49 -25.12 55.20
CA SER A 311 1.33 -25.49 56.34
C SER A 311 2.76 -25.07 56.07
N GLU A 312 3.27 -24.20 56.88
CA GLU A 312 4.65 -23.84 57.05
C GLU A 312 5.53 -25.09 57.31
N VAL A 313 6.56 -25.28 56.51
CA VAL A 313 7.68 -26.15 56.88
C VAL A 313 8.65 -25.31 57.72
N ARG A 314 8.53 -25.43 59.02
CA ARG A 314 9.48 -24.89 60.00
C ARG A 314 10.45 -25.99 60.36
N SER A 315 11.71 -25.76 60.12
CA SER A 315 12.85 -26.59 60.52
C SER A 315 12.90 -26.76 62.04
N GLU A 316 12.93 -28.01 62.52
CA GLU A 316 13.18 -28.39 63.89
C GLU A 316 14.61 -28.03 64.31
N ILE A 317 14.73 -27.15 65.30
CA ILE A 317 15.91 -27.04 66.13
C ILE A 317 15.52 -27.67 67.45
N SER A 318 16.15 -28.85 67.75
CA SER A 318 16.01 -29.52 69.00
C SER A 318 16.55 -28.67 70.18
N SER A 319 15.67 -28.41 71.10
CA SER A 319 15.93 -27.84 72.39
C SER A 319 16.63 -28.85 73.29
N VAL A 320 17.76 -28.47 73.81
CA VAL A 320 18.45 -29.19 74.96
C VAL A 320 17.90 -28.63 76.28
N ASP A 321 17.32 -29.48 77.05
CA ASP A 321 16.77 -29.24 78.38
C ASP A 321 17.91 -29.07 79.40
N PRO A 322 17.95 -28.04 80.27
CA PRO A 322 18.89 -27.83 81.33
C PRO A 322 18.31 -28.29 82.68
N ASN A 323 18.44 -29.58 83.03
CA ASN A 323 18.35 -30.00 84.46
C ASN A 323 18.62 -31.50 84.60
N ARG A 324 19.84 -31.80 85.03
CA ARG A 324 20.07 -32.89 85.99
C ARG A 324 21.44 -32.76 86.67
N PRO A 325 21.47 -33.04 87.92
CA PRO A 325 22.51 -32.54 88.83
C PRO A 325 23.71 -33.50 89.01
N LEU A 326 24.71 -32.86 89.56
CA LEU A 326 25.95 -33.39 90.08
C LEU A 326 25.83 -34.73 90.84
N SER A 327 26.79 -35.65 90.64
CA SER A 327 27.40 -36.39 91.77
C SER A 327 28.80 -36.88 91.38
N ASP A 328 29.72 -36.44 92.24
CA ASP A 328 30.83 -37.06 92.89
C ASP A 328 32.06 -37.46 92.12
N GLN A 329 33.06 -36.64 92.34
CA GLN A 329 34.32 -36.93 93.06
C GLN A 329 35.01 -38.27 92.76
N GLN A 330 36.18 -38.17 92.18
CA GLN A 330 37.35 -38.69 92.98
C GLN A 330 38.68 -38.11 92.48
N THR A 331 39.28 -37.38 93.39
CA THR A 331 40.66 -36.95 93.43
C THR A 331 41.62 -38.13 93.41
N MET A 332 42.65 -38.02 92.57
CA MET A 332 43.96 -38.54 92.94
C MET A 332 45.10 -37.71 92.33
N ALA A 333 45.91 -37.26 93.22
CA ALA A 333 47.07 -36.40 93.01
C ALA A 333 48.31 -37.25 92.53
N PRO A 334 49.49 -36.64 92.40
CA PRO A 334 50.26 -36.65 91.19
C PRO A 334 51.43 -37.63 91.27
N SER A 335 51.84 -38.21 90.19
CA SER A 335 53.11 -38.95 90.09
C SER A 335 54.11 -38.17 89.25
N LYS A 336 55.18 -37.82 89.91
CA LYS A 336 56.39 -37.22 89.34
C LYS A 336 57.17 -38.26 88.51
N LYS A 337 57.49 -37.85 87.25
CA LYS A 337 58.80 -37.98 86.56
C LYS A 337 59.10 -39.15 85.65
N PRO A 338 60.13 -38.96 84.77
CA PRO A 338 61.35 -38.11 84.82
C PRO A 338 61.63 -37.36 83.49
N ARG A 339 62.36 -36.25 83.62
CA ARG A 339 62.98 -35.51 82.49
C ARG A 339 63.98 -36.44 81.76
N ARG A 340 63.66 -36.89 80.56
CA ARG A 340 64.60 -37.37 79.56
C ARG A 340 65.11 -36.19 78.74
N ARG A 341 66.40 -35.84 78.87
CA ARG A 341 67.08 -34.91 77.95
C ARG A 341 66.99 -35.46 76.54
N LEU A 342 66.27 -34.77 75.69
CA LEU A 342 66.24 -35.06 74.25
C LEU A 342 67.65 -34.92 73.69
N ARG A 343 68.19 -36.03 73.13
CA ARG A 343 69.49 -36.07 72.41
C ARG A 343 69.44 -34.99 71.28
N ALA A 344 70.61 -34.35 71.07
CA ALA A 344 70.76 -33.23 70.12
C ALA A 344 70.18 -33.50 68.70
N ARG A 345 70.13 -34.76 68.32
CA ARG A 345 69.52 -35.17 67.00
C ARG A 345 68.05 -34.87 66.88
N TYR A 346 67.26 -34.89 67.98
CA TYR A 346 65.81 -34.53 67.92
C TYR A 346 65.59 -33.02 67.94
N LYS A 347 66.53 -32.25 68.48
CA LYS A 347 66.43 -30.77 68.36
C LYS A 347 66.65 -30.31 66.95
N VAL A 348 67.61 -30.94 66.22
CA VAL A 348 67.81 -30.63 64.79
C VAL A 348 66.59 -31.02 63.94
N LEU A 349 66.00 -32.21 64.24
CA LEU A 349 64.81 -32.69 63.59
C LEU A 349 63.59 -31.73 63.84
N PHE A 350 63.44 -31.25 65.09
CA PHE A 350 62.36 -30.29 65.43
C PHE A 350 62.54 -28.94 64.73
N VAL A 351 63.78 -28.46 64.64
CA VAL A 351 64.10 -27.23 63.91
C VAL A 351 63.82 -27.40 62.40
N ALA A 352 64.18 -28.56 61.85
CA ALA A 352 63.90 -28.85 60.44
C ALA A 352 62.42 -28.96 60.17
N ILE A 353 61.63 -29.61 61.03
CA ILE A 353 60.14 -29.67 60.91
C ILE A 353 59.52 -28.28 61.09
N ALA A 354 60.03 -27.48 62.05
CA ALA A 354 59.52 -26.09 62.22
C ALA A 354 59.82 -25.21 61.02
N LEU A 355 60.99 -25.40 60.38
CA LEU A 355 61.31 -24.67 59.12
C LEU A 355 60.41 -25.11 57.92
N VAL A 356 60.19 -26.46 57.86
CA VAL A 356 59.26 -26.97 56.82
C VAL A 356 57.84 -26.48 57.05
N LEU A 357 57.36 -26.48 58.30
CA LEU A 357 56.06 -25.93 58.66
C LEU A 357 55.96 -24.38 58.39
N ALA A 358 57.05 -23.66 58.75
CA ALA A 358 57.12 -22.21 58.46
C ALA A 358 57.14 -21.94 56.95
N ALA A 359 57.89 -22.73 56.18
CA ALA A 359 57.89 -22.66 54.72
C ALA A 359 56.52 -23.03 54.14
N PHE A 360 55.87 -24.06 54.71
CA PHE A 360 54.52 -24.46 54.28
C PHE A 360 53.47 -23.42 54.64
N THR A 361 53.51 -22.83 55.84
CA THR A 361 52.62 -21.72 56.22
C THR A 361 52.88 -20.45 55.38
N PHE A 362 54.16 -20.17 55.07
CA PHE A 362 54.53 -19.10 54.17
C PHE A 362 54.00 -19.31 52.74
N LEU A 363 54.10 -20.57 52.24
CA LEU A 363 53.51 -20.93 50.93
C LEU A 363 52.01 -20.87 50.95
N LEU A 364 51.33 -21.25 52.05
CA LEU A 364 49.89 -21.09 52.20
C LEU A 364 49.48 -19.61 52.26
N TYR A 365 50.25 -18.76 52.91
CA TYR A 365 50.02 -17.31 53.01
C TYR A 365 50.28 -16.59 51.68
N MET A 366 51.22 -17.09 50.88
CA MET A 366 51.49 -16.61 49.54
C MET A 366 50.54 -17.22 48.46
N SER A 367 49.66 -18.16 48.82
CA SER A 367 48.67 -18.67 47.86
C SER A 367 47.76 -17.56 47.46
N PRO A 368 47.63 -17.25 46.11
CA PRO A 368 46.73 -16.21 45.64
C PRO A 368 45.29 -16.51 46.09
N ALA A 369 44.63 -15.50 46.63
CA ALA A 369 43.26 -15.57 47.11
C ALA A 369 42.28 -15.95 45.99
N ASN A 370 41.28 -16.73 46.31
CA ASN A 370 40.19 -16.99 45.36
C ASN A 370 39.26 -15.76 45.33
N LYS A 371 39.02 -15.23 44.14
CA LYS A 371 38.12 -14.14 43.85
C LYS A 371 36.92 -14.64 43.10
N THR A 372 35.75 -14.04 43.33
CA THR A 372 34.52 -14.38 42.64
C THR A 372 34.36 -13.47 41.41
N VAL A 373 34.10 -14.04 40.23
CA VAL A 373 33.84 -13.28 39.03
C VAL A 373 32.58 -12.45 39.25
N PRO A 374 32.67 -11.10 39.15
CA PRO A 374 31.51 -10.24 39.34
C PRO A 374 30.53 -10.35 38.16
N ASP A 375 29.23 -10.06 38.40
CA ASP A 375 28.27 -9.92 37.34
C ASP A 375 28.39 -8.51 36.70
N VAL A 376 28.74 -8.50 35.42
CA VAL A 376 28.90 -7.30 34.62
C VAL A 376 27.96 -7.29 33.42
N SER A 377 26.95 -8.17 33.40
CA SER A 377 25.95 -8.21 32.36
C SER A 377 25.16 -6.89 32.28
N GLY A 378 24.89 -6.41 31.08
CA GLY A 378 24.20 -5.13 30.83
C GLY A 378 25.02 -3.88 31.13
N LYS A 379 26.34 -3.97 31.42
CA LYS A 379 27.24 -2.84 31.59
C LYS A 379 28.01 -2.54 30.30
N THR A 380 28.48 -1.33 30.14
CA THR A 380 29.42 -0.97 29.08
C THR A 380 30.77 -1.68 29.31
N ILE A 381 31.57 -1.85 28.26
CA ILE A 381 32.92 -2.47 28.35
C ILE A 381 33.77 -1.75 29.38
N ALA A 382 33.72 -0.40 29.41
CA ALA A 382 34.51 0.40 30.36
C ALA A 382 34.10 0.16 31.83
N GLU A 383 32.81 0.11 32.11
CA GLU A 383 32.27 -0.19 33.44
C GLU A 383 32.55 -1.62 33.86
N ALA A 384 32.39 -2.58 32.94
CA ALA A 384 32.70 -3.97 33.18
C ALA A 384 34.17 -4.17 33.53
N ARG A 385 35.08 -3.50 32.80
CA ARG A 385 36.53 -3.51 33.08
C ARG A 385 36.83 -2.97 34.46
N ALA A 386 36.28 -1.81 34.83
CA ALA A 386 36.48 -1.23 36.16
C ALA A 386 35.99 -2.13 37.29
N VAL A 387 34.87 -2.85 37.12
CA VAL A 387 34.32 -3.76 38.12
C VAL A 387 35.18 -5.01 38.25
N ILE A 388 35.66 -5.59 37.14
CA ILE A 388 36.53 -6.79 37.16
C ILE A 388 37.89 -6.46 37.77
N GLU A 389 38.52 -5.35 37.38
CA GLU A 389 39.82 -4.91 37.94
C GLU A 389 39.70 -4.56 39.43
N GLY A 390 38.56 -3.98 39.86
CA GLY A 390 38.26 -3.72 41.27
C GLY A 390 38.13 -4.97 42.16
N GLN A 391 38.03 -6.16 41.57
CA GLN A 391 38.06 -7.45 42.26
C GLN A 391 39.42 -8.17 42.14
N ASP A 392 40.48 -7.44 41.78
CA ASP A 392 41.82 -7.98 41.54
C ASP A 392 41.87 -9.08 40.46
N LEU A 393 40.97 -9.02 39.48
CA LEU A 393 40.92 -9.84 38.27
C LEU A 393 41.38 -9.03 37.07
N GLN A 394 41.83 -9.70 36.01
CA GLN A 394 42.22 -9.05 34.76
C GLN A 394 41.15 -9.26 33.67
N VAL A 395 40.91 -8.25 32.83
CA VAL A 395 40.11 -8.42 31.63
C VAL A 395 40.91 -9.19 30.57
N GLY A 396 40.32 -10.24 30.03
CA GLY A 396 40.87 -11.08 28.98
C GLY A 396 40.52 -10.57 27.58
N GLU A 397 40.10 -11.48 26.70
CA GLU A 397 39.67 -11.16 25.35
C GLU A 397 38.25 -10.62 25.35
N GLU A 398 38.00 -9.66 24.46
CA GLU A 398 36.67 -9.17 24.14
C GLU A 398 36.17 -9.93 22.90
N LYS A 399 35.11 -10.73 23.08
CA LYS A 399 34.46 -11.50 22.01
C LYS A 399 33.08 -10.97 21.76
N GLU A 400 32.76 -10.79 20.51
CA GLU A 400 31.47 -10.24 20.10
C GLU A 400 30.48 -11.35 19.76
N GLU A 401 29.25 -11.24 20.24
CA GLU A 401 28.13 -12.16 19.98
C GLU A 401 26.84 -11.37 19.78
N TYR A 402 25.96 -11.81 18.87
CA TYR A 402 24.65 -11.15 18.69
C TYR A 402 23.74 -11.45 19.88
N SER A 403 22.94 -10.45 20.29
CA SER A 403 21.99 -10.59 21.38
C SER A 403 20.73 -9.78 21.09
N ASP A 404 19.57 -10.42 21.14
CA ASP A 404 18.28 -9.75 20.98
C ASP A 404 17.83 -9.02 22.26
N SER A 405 18.52 -9.31 23.41
CA SER A 405 18.15 -8.76 24.72
C SER A 405 19.14 -7.73 25.27
N VAL A 406 20.34 -7.64 24.71
CA VAL A 406 21.40 -6.72 25.17
C VAL A 406 21.79 -5.81 24.01
N ALA A 407 21.74 -4.49 24.24
CA ALA A 407 22.09 -3.50 23.23
C ALA A 407 23.55 -3.63 22.77
N GLU A 408 23.84 -3.16 21.56
CA GLU A 408 25.19 -3.15 20.97
C GLU A 408 26.19 -2.41 21.88
N GLY A 409 27.38 -3.00 22.06
CA GLY A 409 28.45 -2.44 22.90
C GLY A 409 28.33 -2.73 24.40
N TYR A 410 27.29 -3.44 24.83
CA TYR A 410 27.14 -3.85 26.23
C TYR A 410 27.52 -5.31 26.41
N VAL A 411 27.97 -5.65 27.63
CA VAL A 411 28.42 -7.01 27.98
C VAL A 411 27.21 -7.94 28.16
N ILE A 412 27.19 -9.04 27.41
CA ILE A 412 26.17 -10.10 27.54
C ILE A 412 26.49 -10.95 28.78
N ARG A 413 27.73 -11.41 28.91
CA ARG A 413 28.21 -12.30 29.96
C ARG A 413 29.75 -12.33 29.99
N THR A 414 30.28 -12.89 31.03
CA THR A 414 31.72 -13.15 31.15
C THR A 414 32.06 -14.65 30.89
N ASN A 415 33.29 -14.92 30.53
CA ASN A 415 33.84 -16.27 30.49
C ASN A 415 35.13 -16.32 31.29
N PRO A 416 35.18 -17.01 32.47
CA PRO A 416 34.08 -17.78 33.09
C PRO A 416 32.89 -16.91 33.54
N ASN A 417 31.72 -17.55 33.68
CA ASN A 417 30.48 -16.86 34.06
C ASN A 417 30.58 -16.21 35.45
N ALA A 418 29.77 -15.19 35.69
CA ALA A 418 29.58 -14.55 36.98
C ALA A 418 29.34 -15.59 38.10
N GLY A 419 29.93 -15.37 39.28
CA GLY A 419 29.88 -16.30 40.42
C GLY A 419 30.96 -17.37 40.41
N ALA A 420 31.69 -17.55 39.32
CA ALA A 420 32.80 -18.55 39.30
C ALA A 420 33.97 -18.11 40.19
N GLN A 421 34.60 -19.07 40.89
CA GLN A 421 35.78 -18.81 41.70
C GLN A 421 37.04 -18.90 40.83
N LYS A 422 37.84 -17.85 40.82
CA LYS A 422 39.13 -17.77 40.11
C LYS A 422 40.21 -17.22 41.04
N LYS A 423 41.44 -17.57 40.72
CA LYS A 423 42.60 -16.99 41.44
C LYS A 423 42.74 -15.52 41.09
N GLU A 424 43.20 -14.74 42.03
CA GLU A 424 43.63 -13.37 41.84
C GLU A 424 44.50 -13.22 40.57
N GLN A 425 44.37 -12.14 39.82
CA GLN A 425 45.00 -11.87 38.52
C GLN A 425 44.60 -12.82 37.39
N SER A 426 43.54 -13.67 37.55
CA SER A 426 43.02 -14.47 36.46
C SER A 426 42.34 -13.62 35.41
N ARG A 427 42.48 -14.00 34.13
CA ARG A 427 41.82 -13.32 33.01
C ARG A 427 40.38 -13.76 32.87
N ILE A 428 39.51 -12.79 32.65
CA ILE A 428 38.05 -12.94 32.43
C ILE A 428 37.72 -12.35 31.09
N ASP A 429 37.31 -13.17 30.13
CA ASP A 429 36.88 -12.70 28.81
C ASP A 429 35.49 -12.03 28.91
N LEU A 430 35.29 -10.99 28.14
CA LEU A 430 34.01 -10.30 27.98
C LEU A 430 33.33 -10.76 26.70
N ILE A 431 32.06 -11.16 26.79
CA ILE A 431 31.24 -11.43 25.64
C ILE A 431 30.34 -10.18 25.44
N VAL A 432 30.61 -9.43 24.39
CA VAL A 432 29.99 -8.13 24.09
C VAL A 432 28.92 -8.30 23.03
N SER A 433 27.81 -7.59 23.18
CA SER A 433 26.69 -7.61 22.21
C SER A 433 27.04 -6.84 20.94
N LYS A 434 26.75 -7.44 19.79
CA LYS A 434 26.66 -6.80 18.46
C LYS A 434 25.27 -6.22 18.16
N GLY A 435 24.40 -6.17 19.15
CA GLY A 435 23.00 -5.85 18.94
C GLY A 435 22.17 -7.04 18.43
N PRO A 436 20.90 -6.82 18.07
CA PRO A 436 20.02 -7.87 17.61
C PRO A 436 20.45 -8.44 16.25
N ASN A 437 20.35 -9.76 16.10
CA ASN A 437 20.52 -10.41 14.80
C ASN A 437 19.22 -10.40 14.00
N SER A 438 18.48 -9.30 14.08
CA SER A 438 17.20 -9.08 13.42
C SER A 438 17.13 -7.68 12.84
N PHE A 439 16.29 -7.51 11.83
CA PHE A 439 16.01 -6.22 11.20
C PHE A 439 14.51 -6.08 10.94
N GLU A 440 14.04 -4.85 10.84
CA GLU A 440 12.68 -4.53 10.42
C GLU A 440 12.57 -4.73 8.90
N MET A 441 11.61 -5.56 8.46
CA MET A 441 11.41 -5.91 7.06
C MET A 441 11.01 -4.67 6.24
N PRO A 442 11.81 -4.26 5.24
CA PRO A 442 11.45 -3.15 4.37
C PRO A 442 10.22 -3.47 3.53
N ASN A 443 9.59 -2.42 3.00
CA ASN A 443 8.50 -2.60 2.04
C ASN A 443 9.05 -2.73 0.62
N TYR A 444 8.93 -3.92 0.07
CA TYR A 444 9.29 -4.23 -1.33
C TYR A 444 8.08 -4.31 -2.25
N VAL A 445 6.85 -4.22 -1.73
CA VAL A 445 5.64 -4.25 -2.58
C VAL A 445 5.63 -3.05 -3.53
N GLY A 446 5.52 -3.31 -4.82
CA GLY A 446 5.64 -2.32 -5.88
C GLY A 446 7.07 -2.10 -6.41
N GLU A 447 8.09 -2.66 -5.74
CA GLU A 447 9.49 -2.59 -6.19
C GLU A 447 9.82 -3.77 -7.13
N THR A 448 10.95 -3.65 -7.85
CA THR A 448 11.39 -4.77 -8.69
C THR A 448 12.00 -5.90 -7.85
N ARG A 449 11.81 -7.14 -8.30
CA ARG A 449 12.45 -8.33 -7.73
C ARG A 449 13.97 -8.16 -7.56
N ALA A 450 14.63 -7.61 -8.59
CA ALA A 450 16.07 -7.42 -8.57
C ALA A 450 16.52 -6.53 -7.42
N LYS A 451 15.83 -5.40 -7.20
CA LYS A 451 16.11 -4.47 -6.10
C LYS A 451 15.86 -5.11 -4.74
N ALA A 452 14.74 -5.82 -4.57
CA ALA A 452 14.40 -6.50 -3.33
C ALA A 452 15.43 -7.59 -2.97
N GLU A 453 15.82 -8.42 -3.95
CA GLU A 453 16.84 -9.46 -3.74
C GLU A 453 18.23 -8.88 -3.45
N GLU A 454 18.61 -7.80 -4.16
CA GLU A 454 19.89 -7.12 -3.93
C GLU A 454 19.97 -6.52 -2.53
N ASP A 455 18.93 -5.81 -2.10
CA ASP A 455 18.89 -5.17 -0.79
C ASP A 455 18.88 -6.21 0.34
N LEU A 456 18.03 -7.24 0.26
CA LEU A 456 18.01 -8.33 1.23
C LEU A 456 19.38 -9.03 1.36
N LYS A 457 20.11 -9.24 0.25
CA LYS A 457 21.42 -9.91 0.24
C LYS A 457 22.55 -8.99 0.69
N ASN A 458 22.59 -7.76 0.17
CA ASN A 458 23.74 -6.86 0.34
C ASN A 458 23.63 -5.99 1.58
N THR A 459 22.46 -5.47 1.89
CA THR A 459 22.22 -4.60 3.05
C THR A 459 21.93 -5.43 4.29
N TYR A 460 20.94 -6.33 4.22
CA TYR A 460 20.48 -7.12 5.38
C TYR A 460 21.17 -8.47 5.56
N LYS A 461 22.11 -8.84 4.67
CA LYS A 461 22.91 -10.08 4.74
C LYS A 461 22.08 -11.36 4.79
N VAL A 462 20.87 -11.34 4.24
CA VAL A 462 20.00 -12.53 4.13
C VAL A 462 20.59 -13.52 3.15
N SER A 463 20.70 -14.78 3.54
CA SER A 463 21.16 -15.84 2.65
C SER A 463 20.16 -16.05 1.49
N SER A 464 20.65 -16.19 0.26
CA SER A 464 19.79 -16.46 -0.92
C SER A 464 18.92 -17.71 -0.76
N LYS A 465 19.29 -18.67 0.09
CA LYS A 465 18.48 -19.87 0.40
C LYS A 465 17.25 -19.55 1.23
N MET A 466 17.25 -18.40 1.92
CA MET A 466 16.15 -17.93 2.76
C MET A 466 15.17 -17.05 1.98
N ILE A 467 15.45 -16.68 0.73
CA ILE A 467 14.58 -15.92 -0.14
C ILE A 467 13.90 -16.89 -1.11
N THR A 468 12.59 -16.88 -1.15
CA THR A 468 11.77 -17.67 -2.09
C THR A 468 10.98 -16.72 -2.97
N ILE A 469 11.01 -16.94 -4.28
CA ILE A 469 10.24 -16.19 -5.25
C ILE A 469 9.07 -17.07 -5.70
N GLU A 470 7.86 -16.56 -5.59
CA GLU A 470 6.63 -17.15 -6.12
C GLU A 470 6.14 -16.28 -7.27
N GLU A 471 6.09 -16.83 -8.47
CA GLU A 471 5.61 -16.11 -9.65
C GLU A 471 4.09 -16.19 -9.74
N VAL A 472 3.44 -15.03 -9.93
CA VAL A 472 2.00 -14.90 -10.07
C VAL A 472 1.69 -14.25 -11.41
N GLU A 473 0.95 -14.93 -12.27
CA GLU A 473 0.52 -14.37 -13.54
C GLU A 473 -0.51 -13.25 -13.30
N THR A 474 -0.25 -12.08 -13.86
CA THR A 474 -1.09 -10.89 -13.71
C THR A 474 -0.90 -9.93 -14.87
N PHE A 475 -1.95 -9.16 -15.18
CA PHE A 475 -1.91 -8.05 -16.13
C PHE A 475 -1.77 -6.70 -15.44
N ASP A 476 -1.95 -6.64 -14.11
CA ASP A 476 -2.02 -5.39 -13.36
C ASP A 476 -0.65 -4.79 -13.04
N TYR A 477 0.41 -5.58 -13.19
CA TYR A 477 1.77 -5.18 -12.83
C TYR A 477 2.78 -5.62 -13.89
N ALA A 478 3.80 -4.82 -14.11
CA ALA A 478 4.92 -5.20 -14.96
C ALA A 478 5.59 -6.47 -14.44
N ALA A 479 6.02 -7.34 -15.36
CA ALA A 479 6.74 -8.56 -15.00
C ALA A 479 7.98 -8.22 -14.14
N GLY A 480 8.17 -8.98 -13.06
CA GLY A 480 9.24 -8.75 -12.10
C GLY A 480 8.89 -7.79 -10.95
N THR A 481 7.68 -7.23 -10.88
CA THR A 481 7.23 -6.41 -9.75
C THR A 481 6.82 -7.27 -8.56
N VAL A 482 7.25 -6.93 -7.36
CA VAL A 482 6.83 -7.60 -6.12
C VAL A 482 5.40 -7.21 -5.77
N LEU A 483 4.51 -8.19 -5.73
CA LEU A 483 3.08 -8.01 -5.45
C LEU A 483 2.75 -8.13 -3.96
N GLU A 484 3.43 -9.06 -3.29
CA GLU A 484 3.21 -9.39 -1.89
C GLU A 484 4.52 -9.91 -1.29
N GLN A 485 4.72 -9.67 -0.02
CA GLN A 485 5.89 -10.18 0.72
C GLN A 485 5.50 -10.78 2.05
N THR A 486 6.25 -11.75 2.48
CA THR A 486 6.18 -12.35 3.82
C THR A 486 7.60 -12.55 4.34
N PRO A 487 8.01 -11.98 5.49
CA PRO A 487 7.20 -11.20 6.45
C PRO A 487 6.65 -9.88 5.89
N ALA A 488 5.60 -9.35 6.55
CA ALA A 488 5.00 -8.08 6.16
C ALA A 488 5.98 -6.90 6.38
N PRO A 489 5.81 -5.77 5.65
CA PRO A 489 6.60 -4.57 5.92
C PRO A 489 6.49 -4.11 7.38
N GLY A 490 7.62 -3.79 8.02
CA GLY A 490 7.68 -3.39 9.43
C GLY A 490 7.75 -4.55 10.43
N GLU A 491 7.61 -5.79 9.99
CA GLU A 491 7.74 -6.97 10.85
C GLU A 491 9.21 -7.30 11.11
N GLN A 492 9.55 -7.69 12.36
CA GLN A 492 10.91 -8.07 12.74
C GLN A 492 11.28 -9.43 12.15
N TYR A 493 12.36 -9.47 11.40
CA TYR A 493 12.92 -10.70 10.83
C TYR A 493 14.29 -11.00 11.42
N SER A 494 14.44 -12.18 12.06
CA SER A 494 15.71 -12.64 12.58
C SER A 494 16.51 -13.41 11.53
N LEU A 495 17.79 -13.06 11.35
CA LEU A 495 18.71 -13.77 10.45
C LEU A 495 18.97 -15.24 10.85
N ASN A 496 18.66 -15.59 12.11
CA ASN A 496 18.71 -16.96 12.62
C ASN A 496 17.38 -17.71 12.43
N SER A 497 16.35 -17.08 11.87
CA SER A 497 15.07 -17.70 11.60
C SER A 497 15.20 -18.86 10.63
N LYS A 498 14.34 -19.86 10.80
CA LYS A 498 14.11 -20.93 9.81
C LYS A 498 13.01 -20.57 8.81
N THR A 499 12.28 -19.49 9.06
CA THR A 499 11.22 -19.00 8.20
C THR A 499 11.83 -18.29 7.00
N LYS A 500 11.40 -18.65 5.80
CA LYS A 500 11.86 -18.03 4.57
C LYS A 500 11.14 -16.71 4.33
N ILE A 501 11.82 -15.77 3.70
CA ILE A 501 11.22 -14.60 3.10
C ILE A 501 10.62 -15.03 1.78
N VAL A 502 9.32 -14.79 1.59
CA VAL A 502 8.60 -15.09 0.36
C VAL A 502 8.25 -13.78 -0.32
N LEU A 503 8.64 -13.63 -1.59
CA LEU A 503 8.26 -12.52 -2.46
C LEU A 503 7.38 -13.08 -3.58
N LYS A 504 6.12 -12.66 -3.66
CA LYS A 504 5.25 -12.95 -4.80
C LYS A 504 5.52 -11.90 -5.87
N VAL A 505 5.90 -12.34 -7.04
CA VAL A 505 6.39 -11.48 -8.12
C VAL A 505 5.50 -11.65 -9.34
N ALA A 506 5.13 -10.51 -9.96
CA ALA A 506 4.36 -10.49 -11.20
C ALA A 506 5.10 -11.23 -12.32
N LYS A 507 4.39 -12.09 -13.03
CA LYS A 507 4.82 -12.75 -14.24
C LYS A 507 3.91 -12.37 -15.40
N GLU A 508 4.46 -12.23 -16.59
CA GLU A 508 3.69 -11.92 -17.78
C GLU A 508 2.69 -13.05 -18.06
N THR A 509 1.43 -12.69 -18.21
CA THR A 509 0.37 -13.63 -18.54
C THR A 509 0.34 -13.86 -20.03
N THR A 510 0.35 -15.12 -20.45
CA THR A 510 0.30 -15.51 -21.87
C THR A 510 -1.03 -16.09 -22.29
N SER A 511 -1.91 -16.41 -21.33
CA SER A 511 -3.24 -16.94 -21.58
C SER A 511 -4.26 -16.38 -20.60
N ILE A 512 -5.51 -16.23 -21.05
CA ILE A 512 -6.65 -15.78 -20.27
C ILE A 512 -7.81 -16.76 -20.39
N GLU A 513 -8.71 -16.68 -19.43
CA GLU A 513 -10.05 -17.24 -19.54
C GLU A 513 -10.95 -16.22 -20.28
N MET A 514 -11.57 -16.63 -21.40
CA MET A 514 -12.36 -15.75 -22.26
C MET A 514 -13.58 -15.19 -21.51
N PRO A 515 -13.67 -13.84 -21.32
CA PRO A 515 -14.82 -13.22 -20.66
C PRO A 515 -16.10 -13.32 -21.49
N ASN A 516 -17.25 -13.10 -20.85
CA ASN A 516 -18.54 -13.02 -21.55
C ASN A 516 -18.78 -11.58 -22.02
N TYR A 517 -18.83 -11.36 -23.33
CA TYR A 517 -19.14 -10.07 -23.95
C TYR A 517 -20.53 -10.03 -24.59
N VAL A 518 -21.30 -11.13 -24.55
CA VAL A 518 -22.66 -11.14 -25.09
C VAL A 518 -23.53 -10.12 -24.33
N GLY A 519 -24.19 -9.22 -25.06
CA GLY A 519 -24.95 -8.11 -24.50
C GLY A 519 -24.15 -6.81 -24.29
N SER A 520 -22.81 -6.83 -24.44
CA SER A 520 -21.96 -5.63 -24.40
C SER A 520 -21.84 -4.97 -25.79
N THR A 521 -21.37 -3.72 -25.83
CA THR A 521 -21.03 -3.06 -27.12
C THR A 521 -19.69 -3.58 -27.63
N TYR A 522 -19.49 -3.51 -28.97
CA TYR A 522 -18.23 -3.91 -29.57
C TYR A 522 -17.03 -3.09 -29.05
N ASP A 523 -17.17 -1.77 -28.96
CA ASP A 523 -16.11 -0.88 -28.52
C ASP A 523 -15.68 -1.19 -27.08
N PHE A 524 -16.64 -1.49 -26.22
CA PHE A 524 -16.35 -1.93 -24.86
C PHE A 524 -15.54 -3.24 -24.83
N ALA A 525 -16.02 -4.29 -25.55
CA ALA A 525 -15.34 -5.57 -25.59
C ALA A 525 -13.94 -5.47 -26.21
N ARG A 526 -13.80 -4.67 -27.28
CA ARG A 526 -12.52 -4.39 -27.94
C ARG A 526 -11.54 -3.70 -27.00
N SER A 527 -11.95 -2.61 -26.34
CA SER A 527 -11.09 -1.93 -25.35
C SER A 527 -10.69 -2.86 -24.21
N ASN A 528 -11.61 -3.65 -23.70
CA ASN A 528 -11.32 -4.63 -22.64
C ASN A 528 -10.28 -5.66 -23.11
N LEU A 529 -10.45 -6.25 -24.28
CA LEU A 529 -9.52 -7.25 -24.82
C LEU A 529 -8.12 -6.67 -25.07
N ILE A 530 -8.02 -5.44 -25.56
CA ILE A 530 -6.74 -4.78 -25.84
C ILE A 530 -6.09 -4.29 -24.54
N GLU A 531 -6.81 -3.49 -23.74
CA GLU A 531 -6.22 -2.73 -22.64
C GLU A 531 -6.11 -3.53 -21.35
N ILE A 532 -7.06 -4.45 -21.10
CA ILE A 532 -7.03 -5.29 -19.90
C ILE A 532 -6.21 -6.56 -20.12
N TYR A 533 -6.46 -7.24 -21.24
CA TYR A 533 -5.87 -8.55 -21.49
C TYR A 533 -4.68 -8.53 -22.44
N GLY A 534 -4.33 -7.36 -23.00
CA GLY A 534 -3.16 -7.20 -23.86
C GLY A 534 -3.26 -7.91 -25.23
N ILE A 535 -4.49 -8.24 -25.65
CA ILE A 535 -4.72 -8.89 -26.94
C ILE A 535 -4.47 -7.89 -28.05
N LYS A 536 -3.69 -8.27 -29.06
CA LYS A 536 -3.41 -7.41 -30.20
C LYS A 536 -4.68 -7.13 -31.00
N GLU A 537 -4.90 -5.89 -31.36
CA GLU A 537 -6.06 -5.47 -32.15
C GLU A 537 -6.26 -6.30 -33.42
N ALA A 538 -5.16 -6.66 -34.08
CA ALA A 538 -5.18 -7.51 -35.26
C ALA A 538 -5.80 -8.91 -35.06
N ASN A 539 -5.93 -9.34 -33.81
CA ASN A 539 -6.54 -10.61 -33.43
C ASN A 539 -8.02 -10.50 -33.10
N ILE A 540 -8.59 -9.28 -33.14
CA ILE A 540 -10.01 -9.04 -32.84
C ILE A 540 -10.76 -8.73 -34.14
N GLU A 541 -11.75 -9.54 -34.46
CA GLU A 541 -12.57 -9.41 -35.66
C GLU A 541 -14.01 -9.02 -35.30
N LEU A 542 -14.51 -7.94 -35.91
CA LEU A 542 -15.91 -7.57 -35.86
C LEU A 542 -16.69 -8.29 -36.95
N ARG A 543 -17.76 -8.98 -36.59
CA ARG A 543 -18.77 -9.46 -37.52
C ARG A 543 -20.11 -8.83 -37.21
N LYS A 544 -20.94 -8.66 -38.23
CA LYS A 544 -22.29 -8.10 -38.12
C LYS A 544 -23.31 -9.15 -38.53
N THR A 545 -24.44 -9.20 -37.84
CA THR A 545 -25.54 -10.10 -38.15
C THR A 545 -26.88 -9.38 -38.05
N GLU A 546 -27.80 -9.71 -38.98
CA GLU A 546 -29.18 -9.23 -38.94
C GLU A 546 -30.09 -10.16 -38.14
N HIS A 547 -29.61 -11.33 -37.73
CA HIS A 547 -30.38 -12.36 -37.04
C HIS A 547 -29.90 -12.54 -35.61
N LEU A 548 -30.85 -12.63 -34.67
CA LEU A 548 -30.58 -13.00 -33.27
C LEU A 548 -30.55 -14.51 -33.16
N PRO A 549 -29.53 -15.10 -32.51
CA PRO A 549 -29.56 -16.52 -32.13
C PRO A 549 -30.74 -16.82 -31.18
N ASP A 550 -31.24 -18.06 -31.22
CA ASP A 550 -32.31 -18.50 -30.33
C ASP A 550 -31.94 -18.30 -28.86
N GLY A 551 -32.84 -17.64 -28.11
CA GLY A 551 -32.64 -17.39 -26.68
C GLY A 551 -31.76 -16.18 -26.34
N VAL A 552 -31.19 -15.46 -27.30
CA VAL A 552 -30.40 -14.24 -27.08
C VAL A 552 -31.28 -13.02 -27.29
N SER A 553 -31.35 -12.15 -26.28
CA SER A 553 -32.08 -10.89 -26.31
C SER A 553 -31.08 -9.75 -26.08
N VAL A 554 -30.74 -9.03 -27.15
CA VAL A 554 -29.80 -7.89 -27.13
C VAL A 554 -30.37 -6.75 -27.97
N SER A 555 -29.91 -5.53 -27.67
CA SER A 555 -30.24 -4.35 -28.44
C SER A 555 -29.35 -4.21 -29.68
N ALA A 556 -29.82 -3.40 -30.67
CA ALA A 556 -28.99 -3.06 -31.83
C ALA A 556 -27.63 -2.48 -31.39
N GLY A 557 -26.54 -2.90 -32.01
CA GLY A 557 -25.17 -2.48 -31.68
C GLY A 557 -24.49 -3.34 -30.57
N GLN A 558 -25.24 -4.30 -29.99
CA GLN A 558 -24.67 -5.20 -28.97
C GLN A 558 -24.20 -6.54 -29.57
N ILE A 559 -23.24 -7.17 -28.89
CA ILE A 559 -22.66 -8.46 -29.26
C ILE A 559 -23.69 -9.56 -28.97
N VAL A 560 -23.97 -10.41 -29.97
CA VAL A 560 -24.88 -11.55 -29.88
C VAL A 560 -24.15 -12.88 -29.70
N SER A 561 -22.91 -12.96 -30.18
CA SER A 561 -22.07 -14.15 -30.03
C SER A 561 -20.59 -13.80 -30.08
N GLN A 562 -19.79 -14.63 -29.47
CA GLN A 562 -18.34 -14.51 -29.45
C GLN A 562 -17.66 -15.86 -29.73
N THR A 563 -16.49 -15.81 -30.33
CA THR A 563 -15.61 -16.96 -30.51
C THR A 563 -14.19 -16.50 -30.19
N PRO A 564 -13.45 -17.16 -29.27
CA PRO A 564 -13.81 -18.37 -28.50
C PRO A 564 -14.99 -18.22 -27.53
N GLU A 565 -15.54 -19.33 -27.09
CA GLU A 565 -16.65 -19.36 -26.11
C GLU A 565 -16.19 -18.81 -24.75
N VAL A 566 -17.18 -18.38 -23.95
CA VAL A 566 -16.99 -17.93 -22.57
C VAL A 566 -16.24 -18.99 -21.75
N SER A 567 -15.33 -18.55 -20.88
CA SER A 567 -14.49 -19.40 -20.01
C SER A 567 -13.54 -20.36 -20.74
N SER A 568 -13.40 -20.26 -22.06
CA SER A 568 -12.34 -21.00 -22.77
C SER A 568 -10.97 -20.34 -22.56
N THR A 569 -9.90 -21.16 -22.51
CA THR A 569 -8.52 -20.64 -22.40
C THR A 569 -8.08 -20.07 -23.74
N VAL A 570 -7.66 -18.79 -23.74
CA VAL A 570 -7.25 -18.02 -24.93
C VAL A 570 -5.80 -17.59 -24.79
N ASP A 571 -4.96 -17.91 -25.78
CA ASP A 571 -3.60 -17.36 -25.90
C ASP A 571 -3.70 -15.92 -26.41
N ILE A 572 -3.25 -14.94 -25.62
CA ILE A 572 -3.38 -13.50 -25.92
C ILE A 572 -2.60 -13.07 -27.17
N ASN A 573 -1.58 -13.82 -27.56
CA ASN A 573 -0.71 -13.50 -28.70
C ASN A 573 -1.14 -14.16 -30.01
N ARG A 574 -1.91 -15.26 -29.96
CA ARG A 574 -2.17 -16.13 -31.11
C ARG A 574 -3.65 -16.34 -31.43
N THR A 575 -4.52 -16.27 -30.45
CA THR A 575 -5.94 -16.61 -30.66
C THR A 575 -6.66 -15.46 -31.36
N ARG A 576 -7.39 -15.79 -32.43
CA ARG A 576 -8.29 -14.86 -33.10
C ARG A 576 -9.63 -14.85 -32.36
N ILE A 577 -10.08 -13.66 -32.00
CA ILE A 577 -11.35 -13.42 -31.31
C ILE A 577 -12.32 -12.80 -32.30
N VAL A 578 -13.48 -13.40 -32.44
CA VAL A 578 -14.54 -12.92 -33.31
C VAL A 578 -15.71 -12.49 -32.43
N LEU A 579 -16.11 -11.23 -32.57
CA LEU A 579 -17.25 -10.63 -31.86
C LEU A 579 -18.34 -10.33 -32.92
N THR A 580 -19.51 -10.94 -32.79
CA THR A 580 -20.63 -10.75 -33.72
C THR A 580 -21.63 -9.78 -33.12
N VAL A 581 -21.89 -8.67 -33.78
CA VAL A 581 -22.77 -7.58 -33.36
C VAL A 581 -24.11 -7.65 -34.09
N TYR A 582 -25.19 -7.41 -33.39
CA TYR A 582 -26.53 -7.32 -33.96
C TYR A 582 -26.77 -5.96 -34.61
N GLU A 583 -26.96 -5.97 -35.90
CA GLU A 583 -27.42 -4.80 -36.68
C GLU A 583 -28.71 -5.16 -37.44
N PRO A 584 -29.89 -4.82 -36.87
CA PRO A 584 -31.15 -5.10 -37.54
C PRO A 584 -31.26 -4.30 -38.84
N LYS A 585 -31.79 -4.92 -39.88
CA LYS A 585 -32.08 -4.26 -41.15
C LYS A 585 -33.10 -3.15 -40.91
N VAL A 586 -32.73 -1.92 -41.16
CA VAL A 586 -33.67 -0.80 -41.13
C VAL A 586 -34.61 -0.94 -42.33
N THR A 587 -35.75 -1.56 -42.12
CA THR A 587 -36.87 -1.49 -43.07
C THR A 587 -37.39 -0.06 -42.99
N ALA A 588 -37.13 0.73 -44.04
CA ALA A 588 -37.76 2.01 -44.21
C ALA A 588 -39.28 1.81 -44.22
N SER A 589 -39.93 2.15 -43.11
CA SER A 589 -41.40 2.21 -43.09
C SER A 589 -41.83 3.33 -44.01
N SER A 590 -42.41 2.94 -45.16
CA SER A 590 -43.16 3.81 -46.04
C SER A 590 -44.29 4.45 -45.24
N SER A 591 -44.14 5.73 -44.89
CA SER A 591 -45.24 6.52 -44.35
C SER A 591 -46.30 6.67 -45.42
N THR A 592 -47.40 5.97 -45.25
CA THR A 592 -48.64 6.12 -46.01
C THR A 592 -49.15 7.57 -45.82
N LYS A 593 -49.05 8.38 -46.87
CA LYS A 593 -49.72 9.65 -46.94
C LYS A 593 -51.21 9.40 -47.07
N SER A 594 -52.02 9.77 -46.10
CA SER A 594 -53.44 9.98 -46.25
C SER A 594 -53.66 11.34 -46.96
N SER A 595 -54.25 11.23 -48.14
CA SER A 595 -54.72 12.34 -48.96
C SER A 595 -55.91 12.99 -48.29
N SER A 596 -55.93 14.34 -48.20
CA SER A 596 -57.13 15.11 -48.23
C SER A 596 -56.92 16.30 -49.20
N SER A 597 -57.72 16.28 -50.20
CA SER A 597 -57.87 17.27 -51.31
C SER A 597 -58.36 18.64 -50.85
N SER A 598 -57.82 19.70 -51.43
CA SER A 598 -58.63 20.81 -51.92
C SER A 598 -57.85 21.64 -52.92
N ASP A 599 -58.50 21.85 -54.07
CA ASP A 599 -58.16 22.59 -55.22
C ASP A 599 -57.75 24.08 -54.99
N THR A 600 -56.87 24.66 -55.78
CA THR A 600 -57.24 25.54 -56.90
C THR A 600 -56.01 26.20 -57.54
N SER A 601 -55.87 25.97 -58.88
CA SER A 601 -55.45 26.86 -59.99
C SER A 601 -54.42 27.98 -59.75
N SER A 602 -53.43 28.21 -60.54
CA SER A 602 -53.33 28.38 -62.00
C SER A 602 -51.95 28.92 -62.38
N SER A 603 -51.48 28.45 -63.53
CA SER A 603 -50.76 29.10 -64.62
C SER A 603 -49.40 29.76 -64.38
N SER A 604 -48.45 29.35 -65.09
CA SER A 604 -47.93 29.53 -66.42
C SER A 604 -46.46 29.97 -66.46
N SER A 605 -45.78 29.26 -67.32
CA SER A 605 -44.75 29.63 -68.33
C SER A 605 -43.35 30.04 -67.83
N ALA A 606 -42.41 29.22 -68.20
CA ALA A 606 -41.44 29.31 -69.31
C ALA A 606 -40.42 30.46 -69.13
N GLU A 607 -39.15 30.29 -69.32
CA GLU A 607 -38.30 29.76 -70.37
C GLU A 607 -36.83 29.94 -69.93
N ARG A 608 -35.99 28.97 -70.24
CA ARG A 608 -34.62 28.98 -70.78
C ARG A 608 -33.77 30.26 -70.71
N SER A 609 -32.52 30.19 -70.41
CA SER A 609 -31.35 29.93 -71.30
C SER A 609 -30.08 30.31 -70.62
N ASP A 610 -29.13 29.42 -70.65
CA ASP A 610 -27.78 29.38 -71.22
C ASP A 610 -26.90 30.63 -71.11
N THR A 611 -25.67 30.29 -70.81
CA THR A 611 -24.34 30.68 -71.37
C THR A 611 -23.43 31.49 -70.48
N GLU A 612 -22.37 30.77 -70.16
CA GLU A 612 -20.93 30.99 -70.47
C GLU A 612 -20.26 32.32 -70.12
N SER A 613 -19.15 32.10 -69.50
CA SER A 613 -17.81 32.53 -69.84
C SER A 613 -17.23 33.84 -69.30
N SER A 614 -16.12 33.58 -68.73
CA SER A 614 -14.78 34.19 -68.91
C SER A 614 -14.46 35.55 -68.29
N SER A 615 -13.42 35.40 -67.57
CA SER A 615 -12.11 36.09 -67.65
C SER A 615 -11.93 37.51 -67.15
N SER A 616 -10.95 37.59 -66.36
CA SER A 616 -9.73 38.45 -66.40
C SER A 616 -9.73 39.76 -65.64
N SER A 617 -8.79 39.78 -64.77
CA SER A 617 -7.67 40.73 -64.64
C SER A 617 -7.93 42.12 -64.08
N ALA A 618 -7.21 42.30 -62.96
CA ALA A 618 -6.07 43.22 -62.79
C ALA A 618 -6.29 44.59 -62.18
N THR A 619 -5.39 44.86 -61.25
CA THR A 619 -4.76 46.15 -60.88
C THR A 619 -5.60 47.15 -60.12
N GLY A 620 -5.20 47.54 -58.95
CA GLY A 620 -4.13 48.39 -58.55
C GLY A 620 -4.60 49.45 -57.59
N GLY A 621 -3.77 49.71 -56.60
CA GLY A 621 -3.50 51.05 -56.15
C GLY A 621 -4.06 51.54 -54.82
N ASP A 622 -3.11 51.60 -53.90
CA ASP A 622 -2.87 52.70 -52.95
C ASP A 622 -4.01 53.34 -52.15
N SER A 623 -3.96 53.22 -50.87
CA SER A 623 -3.52 54.18 -49.83
C SER A 623 -3.49 53.53 -48.46
#